data_ddde57f283410e7099b6bc5aa0a0ebb9
#
_entry.id   ddde57f283410e7099b6bc5aa0a0ebb9
#
_cell.length_a   1.000
_cell.length_b   1.000
_cell.length_c   1.000
_cell.angle_alpha   90.00
_cell.angle_beta   90.00
_cell.angle_gamma   90.00
#
_symmetry.space_group_name_H-M   'P 1'
#
loop_
_entity.id
_entity.type
_entity.pdbx_description
1 polymer ?
#
loop_
_entity_poly.entity_id
_entity_poly.type
_entity_poly.pdbx_seq_one_letter_code
_entity_poly.pdbx_strand_id
1 'polypeptide(L)'
;MSRSSIEELLHKFDFLSLPDKLDKLTEHLMAKLENEIYGRYYTYPPEEQKALLKYYQTYFGKRERKGSIFELYDSFLTEQNNKGNQIPLPGHAFDLYDLAALAYLYKRIKETEVIQEASHVVIDEAQDFGMMAYGALKYCLSKCTYTIMGDVSQNIYFDYGLTDWEELRSLMLPGEFDYFGLLRKSYRNTVEISDFATNILQH
;
A
#
# COMPACT_ATOMS: atom_id res chain seq x y z
N MET A 1 28.07 -3.50 5.28
CA MET A 1 26.90 -4.36 5.52
C MET A 1 26.36 -4.83 4.20
N SER A 2 26.03 -6.12 4.02
CA SER A 2 25.49 -6.62 2.76
C SER A 2 24.00 -6.27 2.63
N ARG A 3 23.46 -6.32 1.41
CA ARG A 3 22.02 -6.13 1.17
C ARG A 3 21.17 -7.12 1.96
N SER A 4 21.57 -8.40 1.98
CA SER A 4 20.86 -9.44 2.73
C SER A 4 20.82 -9.16 4.24
N SER A 5 21.89 -8.61 4.83
CA SER A 5 21.91 -8.22 6.25
C SER A 5 20.97 -7.06 6.56
N ILE A 6 20.76 -6.16 5.60
CA ILE A 6 19.78 -5.05 5.73
C ILE A 6 18.36 -5.62 5.66
N GLU A 7 18.10 -6.51 4.71
CA GLU A 7 16.80 -7.17 4.54
C GLU A 7 16.42 -7.99 5.80
N GLU A 8 17.36 -8.75 6.37
CA GLU A 8 17.13 -9.47 7.62
C GLU A 8 16.80 -8.54 8.80
N LEU A 9 17.49 -7.39 8.91
CA LEU A 9 17.19 -6.40 9.94
C LEU A 9 15.80 -5.79 9.74
N LEU A 10 15.43 -5.47 8.51
CA LEU A 10 14.10 -4.94 8.21
C LEU A 10 13.01 -5.94 8.56
N HIS A 11 13.21 -7.24 8.29
CA HIS A 11 12.29 -8.30 8.70
C HIS A 11 12.15 -8.43 10.22
N LYS A 12 13.23 -8.26 10.99
CA LYS A 12 13.15 -8.27 12.46
C LYS A 12 12.26 -7.16 13.02
N PHE A 13 12.09 -6.09 12.29
CA PHE A 13 11.28 -4.93 12.68
C PHE A 13 9.92 -4.86 11.98
N ASP A 14 9.42 -5.97 11.43
CA ASP A 14 8.14 -5.99 10.67
C ASP A 14 6.92 -5.58 11.49
N PHE A 15 7.02 -5.66 12.82
CA PHE A 15 5.97 -5.20 13.73
C PHE A 15 5.97 -3.68 13.97
N LEU A 16 7.00 -2.96 13.50
CA LEU A 16 7.10 -1.51 13.64
C LEU A 16 6.52 -0.78 12.43
N SER A 17 6.13 0.47 12.64
CA SER A 17 5.81 1.38 11.53
C SER A 17 7.00 1.60 10.60
N LEU A 18 6.77 1.97 9.37
CA LEU A 18 7.85 2.25 8.41
C LEU A 18 8.82 3.34 8.93
N PRO A 19 8.35 4.47 9.53
CA PRO A 19 9.22 5.44 10.17
C PRO A 19 10.11 4.83 11.26
N ASP A 20 9.50 4.05 12.18
CA ASP A 20 10.25 3.45 13.29
C ASP A 20 11.25 2.40 12.82
N LYS A 21 10.90 1.61 11.79
CA LYS A 21 11.83 0.67 11.13
C LYS A 21 13.08 1.39 10.60
N LEU A 22 12.89 2.51 9.93
CA LEU A 22 13.99 3.29 9.36
C LEU A 22 14.83 3.94 10.45
N ASP A 23 14.23 4.40 11.54
CA ASP A 23 14.95 4.92 12.69
C ASP A 23 15.78 3.81 13.37
N LYS A 24 15.22 2.64 13.58
CA LYS A 24 15.94 1.46 14.11
C LYS A 24 17.07 1.00 13.20
N LEU A 25 16.84 0.99 11.89
CA LEU A 25 17.90 0.66 10.92
C LEU A 25 19.05 1.69 11.00
N THR A 26 18.70 2.98 11.08
CA THR A 26 19.67 4.07 11.20
C THR A 26 20.48 3.96 12.47
N GLU A 27 19.82 3.73 13.62
CA GLU A 27 20.50 3.48 14.91
C GLU A 27 21.48 2.31 14.82
N HIS A 28 21.07 1.21 14.21
CA HIS A 28 21.91 0.03 14.05
C HIS A 28 23.12 0.30 13.14
N LEU A 29 22.92 1.01 12.02
CA LEU A 29 23.98 1.37 11.11
C LEU A 29 24.98 2.32 11.77
N MET A 30 24.51 3.30 12.53
CA MET A 30 25.37 4.24 13.25
C MET A 30 26.19 3.53 14.34
N ALA A 31 25.56 2.67 15.16
CA ALA A 31 26.28 1.90 16.17
C ALA A 31 27.37 0.99 15.57
N LYS A 32 27.08 0.38 14.40
CA LYS A 32 28.07 -0.44 13.71
C LYS A 32 29.23 0.41 13.17
N LEU A 33 28.97 1.56 12.59
CA LEU A 33 29.99 2.51 12.12
C LEU A 33 30.85 3.03 13.26
N GLU A 34 30.26 3.39 14.39
CA GLU A 34 31.00 3.79 15.58
C GLU A 34 31.95 2.70 16.07
N ASN A 35 31.46 1.45 16.13
CA ASN A 35 32.28 0.31 16.49
C ASN A 35 33.43 0.05 15.49
N GLU A 36 33.22 0.31 14.21
CA GLU A 36 34.30 0.19 13.19
C GLU A 36 35.31 1.35 13.30
N ILE A 37 34.86 2.59 13.51
CA ILE A 37 35.72 3.77 13.63
C ILE A 37 36.58 3.73 14.89
N TYR A 38 36.02 3.29 16.01
CA TYR A 38 36.75 3.17 17.31
C TYR A 38 37.31 1.77 17.53
N GLY A 39 37.07 0.84 16.65
CA GLY A 39 37.47 -0.56 16.77
C GLY A 39 38.96 -0.75 16.61
N ARG A 40 39.46 -1.90 17.13
CA ARG A 40 40.90 -2.23 17.12
C ARG A 40 41.48 -2.54 15.75
N TYR A 41 40.63 -2.72 14.74
CA TYR A 41 41.09 -3.14 13.41
C TYR A 41 41.49 -1.98 12.48
N TYR A 42 41.00 -0.78 12.74
CA TYR A 42 41.34 0.43 11.96
C TYR A 42 41.73 1.54 12.92
N THR A 43 42.98 1.99 12.83
CA THR A 43 43.50 3.09 13.67
C THR A 43 43.35 4.40 12.86
N TYR A 44 42.23 5.05 13.00
CA TYR A 44 42.06 6.40 12.47
C TYR A 44 42.62 7.43 13.44
N PRO A 45 43.31 8.49 12.96
CA PRO A 45 43.68 9.62 13.82
C PRO A 45 42.41 10.25 14.45
N PRO A 46 42.51 10.82 15.66
CA PRO A 46 41.35 11.39 16.38
C PRO A 46 40.57 12.45 15.59
N GLU A 47 41.23 13.24 14.78
CA GLU A 47 40.64 14.24 13.89
C GLU A 47 39.78 13.56 12.80
N GLU A 48 40.30 12.51 12.20
CA GLU A 48 39.65 11.73 11.16
C GLU A 48 38.44 10.95 11.72
N GLN A 49 38.55 10.39 12.90
CA GLN A 49 37.43 9.74 13.60
C GLN A 49 36.26 10.70 13.78
N LYS A 50 36.52 11.93 14.25
CA LYS A 50 35.49 12.96 14.41
C LYS A 50 34.87 13.38 13.08
N ALA A 51 35.70 13.54 12.06
CA ALA A 51 35.24 13.92 10.73
C ALA A 51 34.32 12.84 10.12
N LEU A 52 34.72 11.57 10.21
CA LEU A 52 33.94 10.43 9.73
C LEU A 52 32.60 10.30 10.49
N LEU A 53 32.62 10.40 11.82
CA LEU A 53 31.37 10.35 12.61
C LEU A 53 30.43 11.48 12.23
N LYS A 54 30.93 12.72 12.11
CA LYS A 54 30.12 13.86 11.70
C LYS A 54 29.52 13.67 10.31
N TYR A 55 30.33 13.14 9.37
CA TYR A 55 29.87 12.84 8.01
C TYR A 55 28.72 11.84 8.03
N TYR A 56 28.88 10.70 8.73
CA TYR A 56 27.88 9.67 8.79
C TYR A 56 26.64 10.07 9.59
N GLN A 57 26.80 10.85 10.66
CA GLN A 57 25.66 11.44 11.38
C GLN A 57 24.85 12.40 10.48
N THR A 58 25.53 13.14 9.61
CA THR A 58 24.83 14.01 8.63
C THR A 58 24.11 13.15 7.57
N TYR A 59 24.69 12.03 7.18
CA TYR A 59 24.12 11.16 6.14
C TYR A 59 23.01 10.27 6.65
N PHE A 60 23.17 9.64 7.82
CA PHE A 60 22.24 8.69 8.44
C PHE A 60 21.47 9.25 9.63
N GLY A 61 21.77 10.44 10.10
CA GLY A 61 21.12 11.05 11.27
C GLY A 61 19.62 11.23 11.08
N LYS A 62 18.92 11.41 12.21
CA LYS A 62 17.48 11.66 12.21
C LYS A 62 17.14 12.82 11.27
N ARG A 63 16.55 12.49 10.15
CA ARG A 63 15.97 13.46 9.25
C ARG A 63 14.52 13.62 9.65
N GLU A 64 14.12 14.84 10.04
CA GLU A 64 12.70 15.15 10.00
C GLU A 64 12.23 14.89 8.58
N ARG A 65 11.35 13.94 8.43
CA ARG A 65 10.69 13.66 7.15
C ARG A 65 9.73 14.80 6.87
N LYS A 66 10.28 15.89 6.37
CA LYS A 66 9.55 17.07 5.91
C LYS A 66 8.99 16.69 4.54
N GLY A 67 7.71 16.83 4.40
CA GLY A 67 6.99 16.59 3.16
C GLY A 67 5.58 16.07 3.42
N SER A 68 4.67 16.49 2.58
CA SER A 68 3.31 15.96 2.57
C SER A 68 3.30 14.61 1.86
N ILE A 69 2.29 13.79 2.13
CA ILE A 69 2.08 12.56 1.35
C ILE A 69 1.84 12.87 -0.13
N PHE A 70 1.30 14.04 -0.44
CA PHE A 70 1.07 14.52 -1.81
C PHE A 70 2.39 14.72 -2.57
N GLU A 71 3.38 15.36 -1.94
CA GLU A 71 4.71 15.54 -2.53
C GLU A 71 5.43 14.21 -2.74
N LEU A 72 5.26 13.26 -1.81
CA LEU A 72 5.81 11.92 -1.94
C LEU A 72 5.15 11.17 -3.10
N TYR A 73 3.83 11.27 -3.22
CA TYR A 73 3.07 10.63 -4.28
C TYR A 73 3.44 11.21 -5.65
N ASP A 74 3.48 12.52 -5.78
CA ASP A 74 3.90 13.21 -7.01
C ASP A 74 5.33 12.82 -7.43
N SER A 75 6.25 12.78 -6.47
CA SER A 75 7.63 12.34 -6.71
C SER A 75 7.68 10.88 -7.19
N PHE A 76 6.87 10.01 -6.63
CA PHE A 76 6.76 8.60 -7.05
C PHE A 76 6.24 8.49 -8.48
N LEU A 77 5.15 9.17 -8.82
CA LEU A 77 4.58 9.16 -10.17
C LEU A 77 5.58 9.70 -11.21
N THR A 78 6.27 10.79 -10.86
CA THR A 78 7.31 11.37 -11.71
C THR A 78 8.46 10.38 -11.93
N GLU A 79 8.89 9.68 -10.88
CA GLU A 79 9.94 8.65 -11.00
C GLU A 79 9.49 7.49 -11.88
N GLN A 80 8.24 7.04 -11.75
CA GLN A 80 7.69 5.97 -12.59
C GLN A 80 7.64 6.39 -14.06
N ASN A 81 7.20 7.61 -14.35
CA ASN A 81 7.19 8.14 -15.72
C ASN A 81 8.61 8.24 -16.31
N ASN A 82 9.60 8.63 -15.51
CA ASN A 82 11.00 8.66 -15.92
C ASN A 82 11.56 7.25 -16.22
N LYS A 83 10.99 6.21 -15.64
CA LYS A 83 11.30 4.80 -15.93
C LYS A 83 10.59 4.25 -17.17
N GLY A 84 9.76 5.07 -17.82
CA GLY A 84 9.03 4.71 -19.04
C GLY A 84 7.60 4.23 -18.80
N ASN A 85 7.10 4.25 -17.57
CA ASN A 85 5.70 3.98 -17.28
C ASN A 85 4.90 5.24 -17.62
N GLN A 86 3.91 5.11 -18.51
CA GLN A 86 3.07 6.24 -18.92
C GLN A 86 1.89 6.39 -17.94
N ILE A 87 2.16 6.90 -16.74
CA ILE A 87 1.14 7.12 -15.71
C ILE A 87 0.69 8.58 -15.77
N PRO A 88 -0.61 8.86 -15.94
CA PRO A 88 -1.12 10.22 -15.87
C PRO A 88 -0.79 10.86 -14.51
N LEU A 89 -0.30 12.09 -14.54
CA LEU A 89 -0.12 12.86 -13.31
C LEU A 89 -1.47 13.46 -12.90
N PRO A 90 -1.81 13.48 -11.60
CA PRO A 90 -3.00 14.15 -11.12
C PRO A 90 -2.99 15.62 -11.54
N GLY A 91 -4.07 16.07 -12.17
CA GLY A 91 -4.24 17.46 -12.55
C GLY A 91 -4.82 18.29 -11.38
N HIS A 92 -6.04 18.81 -11.58
CA HIS A 92 -6.74 19.57 -10.56
C HIS A 92 -7.61 18.71 -9.61
N ALA A 93 -7.75 17.43 -9.90
CA ALA A 93 -8.54 16.48 -9.10
C ALA A 93 -7.84 15.13 -9.02
N PHE A 94 -7.95 14.47 -7.87
CA PHE A 94 -7.52 13.10 -7.68
C PHE A 94 -8.62 12.15 -8.12
N ASP A 95 -8.26 11.11 -8.84
CA ASP A 95 -9.16 10.01 -9.14
C ASP A 95 -9.22 8.97 -8.00
N LEU A 96 -9.94 7.88 -8.20
CA LEU A 96 -10.09 6.82 -7.20
C LEU A 96 -8.75 6.13 -6.90
N TYR A 97 -7.89 5.96 -7.89
CA TYR A 97 -6.57 5.36 -7.70
C TYR A 97 -5.63 6.25 -6.90
N ASP A 98 -5.63 7.54 -7.22
CA ASP A 98 -4.87 8.53 -6.48
C ASP A 98 -5.27 8.54 -5.01
N LEU A 99 -6.59 8.57 -4.75
CA LEU A 99 -7.13 8.57 -3.38
C LEU A 99 -6.78 7.27 -2.63
N ALA A 100 -6.87 6.12 -3.29
CA ALA A 100 -6.48 4.84 -2.70
C ALA A 100 -4.98 4.81 -2.36
N ALA A 101 -4.12 5.28 -3.27
CA ALA A 101 -2.69 5.38 -3.05
C ALA A 101 -2.34 6.35 -1.91
N LEU A 102 -2.98 7.51 -1.88
CA LEU A 102 -2.77 8.51 -0.82
C LEU A 102 -3.23 7.98 0.54
N ALA A 103 -4.38 7.30 0.62
CA ALA A 103 -4.86 6.68 1.85
C ALA A 103 -3.87 5.61 2.36
N TYR A 104 -3.40 4.75 1.45
CA TYR A 104 -2.39 3.74 1.77
C TYR A 104 -1.09 4.37 2.29
N LEU A 105 -0.57 5.40 1.60
CA LEU A 105 0.64 6.11 2.00
C LEU A 105 0.47 6.82 3.35
N TYR A 106 -0.67 7.48 3.55
CA TYR A 106 -0.97 8.15 4.82
C TYR A 106 -0.94 7.15 5.98
N LYS A 107 -1.67 6.06 5.84
CA LYS A 107 -1.73 5.01 6.86
C LYS A 107 -0.37 4.38 7.14
N ARG A 108 0.43 4.18 6.09
CA ARG A 108 1.74 3.54 6.22
C ARG A 108 2.82 4.43 6.84
N ILE A 109 2.75 5.74 6.61
CA ILE A 109 3.84 6.68 6.94
C ILE A 109 3.47 7.61 8.10
N LYS A 110 2.24 8.10 8.15
CA LYS A 110 1.82 9.12 9.11
C LYS A 110 1.03 8.56 10.27
N GLU A 111 0.19 7.60 10.01
CA GLU A 111 -0.71 7.03 11.00
C GLU A 111 -0.46 5.55 11.18
N THR A 112 0.17 5.21 12.29
CA THR A 112 0.53 3.83 12.62
C THR A 112 -0.53 3.14 13.47
N GLU A 113 -1.45 3.90 14.06
CA GLU A 113 -2.55 3.35 14.84
C GLU A 113 -3.61 2.71 13.96
N VAL A 114 -4.23 1.65 14.48
CA VAL A 114 -5.32 0.99 13.78
C VAL A 114 -6.57 1.85 13.88
N ILE A 115 -7.18 2.15 12.73
CA ILE A 115 -8.49 2.81 12.70
C ILE A 115 -9.52 1.83 13.28
N GLN A 116 -10.13 2.20 14.39
CA GLN A 116 -11.14 1.40 15.11
C GLN A 116 -12.56 1.95 14.94
N GLU A 117 -12.75 2.96 14.13
CA GLU A 117 -14.03 3.64 13.95
C GLU A 117 -15.08 2.80 13.22
N ALA A 118 -14.65 1.78 12.47
CA ALA A 118 -15.53 0.85 11.80
C ALA A 118 -15.24 -0.59 12.27
N SER A 119 -16.30 -1.34 12.61
CA SER A 119 -16.21 -2.78 12.89
C SER A 119 -16.63 -3.63 11.68
N HIS A 120 -17.46 -3.06 10.82
CA HIS A 120 -17.98 -3.72 9.62
C HIS A 120 -18.11 -2.72 8.48
N VAL A 121 -17.72 -3.12 7.28
CA VAL A 121 -17.79 -2.33 6.05
C VAL A 121 -18.70 -3.03 5.07
N VAL A 122 -19.66 -2.31 4.52
CA VAL A 122 -20.55 -2.80 3.46
C VAL A 122 -20.20 -2.06 2.18
N ILE A 123 -19.93 -2.80 1.12
CA ILE A 123 -19.65 -2.27 -0.21
C ILE A 123 -20.71 -2.79 -1.15
N ASP A 124 -21.43 -1.89 -1.78
CA ASP A 124 -22.37 -2.18 -2.86
C ASP A 124 -21.78 -1.74 -4.20
N GLU A 125 -22.26 -2.30 -5.31
CA GLU A 125 -21.75 -2.08 -6.66
C GLU A 125 -20.21 -2.30 -6.74
N ALA A 126 -19.76 -3.37 -6.13
CA ALA A 126 -18.33 -3.65 -5.94
C ALA A 126 -17.53 -3.69 -7.25
N GLN A 127 -18.19 -3.98 -8.38
CA GLN A 127 -17.56 -4.00 -9.70
C GLN A 127 -17.02 -2.63 -10.14
N ASP A 128 -17.53 -1.53 -9.58
CA ASP A 128 -17.11 -0.18 -9.94
C ASP A 128 -15.76 0.24 -9.33
N PHE A 129 -15.24 -0.56 -8.39
CA PHE A 129 -13.98 -0.28 -7.73
C PHE A 129 -12.88 -1.21 -8.24
N GLY A 130 -11.67 -0.66 -8.43
CA GLY A 130 -10.50 -1.45 -8.80
C GLY A 130 -9.82 -2.11 -7.61
N MET A 131 -8.97 -3.11 -7.88
CA MET A 131 -8.25 -3.87 -6.87
C MET A 131 -7.36 -3.02 -5.96
N MET A 132 -6.83 -1.90 -6.44
CA MET A 132 -6.05 -0.97 -5.63
C MET A 132 -6.89 -0.33 -4.51
N ALA A 133 -8.16 0.01 -4.79
CA ALA A 133 -9.07 0.54 -3.77
C ALA A 133 -9.33 -0.50 -2.67
N TYR A 134 -9.57 -1.76 -3.05
CA TYR A 134 -9.75 -2.87 -2.09
C TYR A 134 -8.48 -3.13 -1.27
N GLY A 135 -7.32 -3.10 -1.91
CA GLY A 135 -6.03 -3.25 -1.22
C GLY A 135 -5.78 -2.14 -0.20
N ALA A 136 -6.04 -0.90 -0.57
CA ALA A 136 -5.93 0.24 0.34
C ALA A 136 -6.94 0.14 1.48
N LEU A 137 -8.20 -0.20 1.19
CA LEU A 137 -9.26 -0.35 2.18
C LEU A 137 -8.91 -1.44 3.21
N LYS A 138 -8.51 -2.62 2.74
CA LYS A 138 -8.09 -3.72 3.61
C LYS A 138 -6.91 -3.35 4.48
N TYR A 139 -5.95 -2.64 3.94
CA TYR A 139 -4.77 -2.18 4.69
C TYR A 139 -5.14 -1.15 5.75
N CYS A 140 -5.96 -0.16 5.40
CA CYS A 140 -6.37 0.90 6.32
C CYS A 140 -7.31 0.40 7.42
N LEU A 141 -8.22 -0.52 7.09
CA LEU A 141 -9.26 -1.06 7.97
C LEU A 141 -9.03 -2.56 8.25
N SER A 142 -7.83 -2.93 8.64
CA SER A 142 -7.40 -4.34 8.76
C SER A 142 -8.15 -5.16 9.83
N LYS A 143 -8.85 -4.52 10.75
CA LYS A 143 -9.64 -5.19 11.81
C LYS A 143 -11.15 -5.23 11.54
N CYS A 144 -11.59 -4.70 10.40
CA CYS A 144 -12.99 -4.72 10.02
C CYS A 144 -13.36 -6.04 9.35
N THR A 145 -14.63 -6.42 9.48
CA THR A 145 -15.26 -7.40 8.63
C THR A 145 -15.91 -6.72 7.43
N TYR A 146 -16.14 -7.46 6.35
CA TYR A 146 -16.62 -6.90 5.09
C TYR A 146 -17.83 -7.67 4.57
N THR A 147 -18.81 -6.95 4.04
CA THR A 147 -19.84 -7.48 3.15
C THR A 147 -19.70 -6.75 1.81
N ILE A 148 -19.40 -7.51 0.77
CA ILE A 148 -19.13 -6.97 -0.57
C ILE A 148 -20.15 -7.56 -1.52
N MET A 149 -20.89 -6.70 -2.21
CA MET A 149 -21.96 -7.06 -3.14
C MET A 149 -21.74 -6.36 -4.47
N GLY A 150 -22.07 -7.00 -5.56
CA GLY A 150 -21.97 -6.41 -6.89
C GLY A 150 -22.27 -7.41 -8.00
N ASP A 151 -22.18 -6.96 -9.21
CA ASP A 151 -22.37 -7.75 -10.42
C ASP A 151 -21.31 -7.35 -11.46
N VAL A 152 -20.31 -8.20 -11.67
CA VAL A 152 -19.22 -7.93 -12.61
C VAL A 152 -19.70 -7.77 -14.06
N SER A 153 -20.86 -8.31 -14.40
CA SER A 153 -21.46 -8.12 -15.73
C SER A 153 -22.02 -6.72 -15.96
N GLN A 154 -22.22 -5.94 -14.89
CA GLN A 154 -22.66 -4.55 -14.95
C GLN A 154 -21.49 -3.55 -14.90
N ASN A 155 -20.25 -4.03 -14.87
CA ASN A 155 -19.09 -3.14 -14.88
C ASN A 155 -19.04 -2.31 -16.17
N ILE A 156 -19.07 -0.99 -16.02
CA ILE A 156 -18.90 -0.02 -17.11
C ILE A 156 -17.51 0.62 -17.14
N TYR A 157 -16.68 0.32 -16.16
CA TYR A 157 -15.33 0.85 -16.00
C TYR A 157 -14.28 -0.21 -16.37
N PHE A 158 -14.20 -0.52 -17.67
CA PHE A 158 -13.37 -1.61 -18.21
C PHE A 158 -11.88 -1.49 -17.89
N ASP A 159 -11.39 -0.26 -17.66
CA ASP A 159 -9.97 -0.01 -17.40
C ASP A 159 -9.56 -0.30 -15.96
N TYR A 160 -10.49 -0.26 -15.00
CA TYR A 160 -10.16 -0.41 -13.59
C TYR A 160 -11.17 -1.13 -12.71
N GLY A 161 -12.40 -1.28 -13.13
CA GLY A 161 -13.43 -2.04 -12.40
C GLY A 161 -13.15 -3.54 -12.41
N LEU A 162 -13.86 -4.28 -11.58
CA LEU A 162 -13.71 -5.73 -11.51
C LEU A 162 -14.31 -6.38 -12.76
N THR A 163 -13.53 -7.25 -13.40
CA THR A 163 -13.98 -8.09 -14.50
C THR A 163 -14.37 -9.50 -14.05
N ASP A 164 -13.83 -9.93 -12.92
CA ASP A 164 -14.18 -11.18 -12.26
C ASP A 164 -14.01 -11.08 -10.74
N TRP A 165 -14.40 -12.11 -10.02
CA TRP A 165 -14.35 -12.15 -8.56
C TRP A 165 -13.09 -12.81 -7.98
N GLU A 166 -12.28 -13.49 -8.79
CA GLU A 166 -11.21 -14.36 -8.27
C GLU A 166 -10.12 -13.56 -7.56
N GLU A 167 -9.70 -12.44 -8.15
CA GLU A 167 -8.67 -11.59 -7.53
C GLU A 167 -9.17 -10.94 -6.25
N LEU A 168 -10.41 -10.43 -6.25
CA LEU A 168 -11.06 -9.87 -5.07
C LEU A 168 -11.24 -10.91 -3.98
N ARG A 169 -11.67 -12.13 -4.32
CA ARG A 169 -11.81 -13.25 -3.38
C ARG A 169 -10.47 -13.58 -2.73
N SER A 170 -9.42 -13.70 -3.52
CA SER A 170 -8.06 -13.97 -3.02
C SER A 170 -7.58 -12.89 -2.07
N LEU A 171 -7.91 -11.63 -2.35
CA LEU A 171 -7.56 -10.53 -1.47
C LEU A 171 -8.43 -10.48 -0.22
N MET A 172 -9.75 -10.49 -0.35
CA MET A 172 -10.67 -10.13 0.72
C MET A 172 -11.15 -11.33 1.54
N LEU A 173 -11.12 -12.55 0.99
CA LEU A 173 -11.63 -13.78 1.60
C LEU A 173 -10.52 -14.83 1.83
N PRO A 174 -9.43 -14.52 2.55
CA PRO A 174 -8.36 -15.48 2.82
C PRO A 174 -8.67 -16.42 4.00
N GLY A 175 -9.75 -16.18 4.75
CA GLY A 175 -10.06 -16.87 5.99
C GLY A 175 -10.95 -18.10 5.80
N GLU A 176 -10.84 -19.05 6.73
CA GLU A 176 -11.65 -20.28 6.74
C GLU A 176 -13.15 -20.00 6.96
N PHE A 177 -13.47 -18.88 7.61
CA PHE A 177 -14.86 -18.49 7.91
C PHE A 177 -15.45 -17.49 6.89
N ASP A 178 -14.69 -17.15 5.86
CA ASP A 178 -15.17 -16.26 4.82
C ASP A 178 -16.07 -17.01 3.85
N TYR A 179 -17.12 -16.34 3.38
CA TYR A 179 -18.12 -16.95 2.52
C TYR A 179 -18.30 -16.18 1.21
N PHE A 180 -18.37 -16.90 0.11
CA PHE A 180 -18.74 -16.38 -1.21
C PHE A 180 -20.01 -17.03 -1.70
N GLY A 181 -21.00 -16.23 -2.07
CA GLY A 181 -22.29 -16.68 -2.57
C GLY A 181 -22.70 -16.02 -3.87
N LEU A 182 -23.39 -16.76 -4.72
CA LEU A 182 -23.96 -16.25 -5.97
C LEU A 182 -25.49 -16.18 -5.87
N LEU A 183 -26.04 -14.99 -6.13
CA LEU A 183 -27.48 -14.78 -6.26
C LEU A 183 -27.88 -15.04 -7.72
N ARG A 184 -28.55 -16.17 -7.96
CA ARG A 184 -28.89 -16.63 -9.33
C ARG A 184 -30.28 -16.23 -9.78
N LYS A 185 -31.11 -15.68 -8.90
CA LYS A 185 -32.49 -15.37 -9.22
C LYS A 185 -32.75 -13.89 -9.16
N SER A 186 -33.19 -13.32 -10.29
CA SER A 186 -33.68 -11.97 -10.33
C SER A 186 -35.16 -11.92 -9.91
N TYR A 187 -35.49 -10.92 -9.06
CA TYR A 187 -36.87 -10.63 -8.66
C TYR A 187 -37.34 -9.27 -9.22
N ARG A 188 -36.44 -8.52 -9.86
CA ARG A 188 -36.75 -7.19 -10.43
C ARG A 188 -37.31 -7.26 -11.84
N ASN A 189 -36.80 -8.21 -12.65
CA ASN A 189 -37.09 -8.28 -14.07
C ASN A 189 -37.95 -9.51 -14.37
N THR A 190 -38.76 -9.41 -15.44
CA THR A 190 -39.42 -10.59 -16.01
C THR A 190 -38.40 -11.50 -16.69
N VAL A 191 -38.78 -12.75 -16.93
CA VAL A 191 -37.91 -13.75 -17.58
C VAL A 191 -37.47 -13.26 -18.97
N GLU A 192 -38.38 -12.65 -19.72
CA GLU A 192 -38.14 -12.15 -21.09
C GLU A 192 -37.08 -11.04 -21.10
N ILE A 193 -37.11 -10.13 -20.11
CA ILE A 193 -36.12 -9.06 -19.98
C ILE A 193 -34.77 -9.66 -19.62
N SER A 194 -34.75 -10.64 -18.71
CA SER A 194 -33.52 -11.30 -18.30
C SER A 194 -32.89 -12.10 -19.45
N ASP A 195 -33.68 -12.81 -20.22
CA ASP A 195 -33.22 -13.56 -21.40
C ASP A 195 -32.65 -12.61 -22.48
N PHE A 196 -33.32 -11.47 -22.73
CA PHE A 196 -32.83 -10.47 -23.67
C PHE A 196 -31.47 -9.88 -23.21
N ALA A 197 -31.35 -9.52 -21.94
CA ALA A 197 -30.08 -9.00 -21.38
C ALA A 197 -28.96 -10.04 -21.47
N THR A 198 -29.25 -11.29 -21.15
CA THR A 198 -28.28 -12.40 -21.25
C THR A 198 -27.78 -12.61 -22.68
N ASN A 199 -28.67 -12.51 -23.67
CA ASN A 199 -28.28 -12.61 -25.07
C ASN A 199 -27.36 -11.48 -25.53
N ILE A 200 -27.51 -10.26 -24.98
CA ILE A 200 -26.60 -9.14 -25.28
C ILE A 200 -25.22 -9.37 -24.67
N LEU A 201 -25.13 -9.91 -23.44
CA LEU A 201 -23.88 -10.16 -22.76
C LEU A 201 -23.05 -11.33 -23.34
N GLN A 202 -23.68 -12.20 -24.14
CA GLN A 202 -23.00 -13.33 -24.79
C GLN A 202 -22.41 -13.01 -26.16
N HIS A 203 -22.67 -11.82 -26.68
CA HIS A 203 -22.16 -11.31 -27.95
C HIS A 203 -21.22 -10.13 -27.75
#